data_98696c44055895f60f92f4563894eb7c
#
_entry.id   98696c44055895f60f92f4563894eb7c
#
_cell.length_a   1.000
_cell.length_b   1.000
_cell.length_c   1.000
_cell.angle_alpha   90.00
_cell.angle_beta   90.00
_cell.angle_gamma   90.00
#
_symmetry.space_group_name_H-M   'P 1'
#
loop_
_entity.id
_entity.type
_entity.pdbx_description
1 polymer ?
#
loop_
_entity_poly.entity_id
_entity_poly.type
_entity_poly.pdbx_seq_one_letter_code
_entity_poly.pdbx_strand_id
1 'polypeptide(L)'
;MSDFIIRPASAADEDAWHPLWKGYIKFYGAEISDEITKATWARLLDPSEPMNCLIAEDRELGVIGIEHYILHASTWTKAPVCYLQDLFVAEKARNL
;
A
#
# COMPACT_ATOMS: atom_id res chain seq x y z
N MET A 1 20.17 10.81 7.10
CA MET A 1 18.77 11.17 6.87
C MET A 1 18.39 10.82 5.45
N SER A 2 17.29 10.18 5.23
CA SER A 2 16.88 9.83 3.89
C SER A 2 15.92 10.87 3.31
N ASP A 3 16.02 11.06 1.99
CA ASP A 3 15.08 11.86 1.23
C ASP A 3 14.06 10.91 0.60
N PHE A 4 12.82 11.01 1.00
CA PHE A 4 11.78 10.20 0.38
C PHE A 4 10.52 11.02 0.14
N ILE A 5 9.70 10.55 -0.78
CA ILE A 5 8.42 11.16 -1.08
C ILE A 5 7.31 10.13 -0.89
N ILE A 6 6.12 10.64 -0.61
CA ILE A 6 4.91 9.82 -0.55
C ILE A 6 4.07 10.21 -1.75
N ARG A 7 3.64 9.23 -2.52
CA ARG A 7 2.87 9.47 -3.74
C ARG A 7 1.87 8.34 -3.99
N PRO A 8 0.80 8.61 -4.76
CA PRO A 8 -0.11 7.54 -5.15
C PRO A 8 0.61 6.47 -5.98
N ALA A 9 0.18 5.22 -5.84
CA ALA A 9 0.70 4.13 -6.65
C ALA A 9 0.25 4.28 -8.10
N SER A 10 1.06 3.76 -9.02
CA SER A 10 0.73 3.68 -10.44
C SER A 10 1.00 2.27 -10.93
N ALA A 11 0.57 1.97 -12.16
CA ALA A 11 0.76 0.64 -12.73
C ALA A 11 2.23 0.21 -12.77
N ALA A 12 3.14 1.17 -12.90
CA ALA A 12 4.58 0.89 -12.94
C ALA A 12 5.14 0.41 -11.60
N ASP A 13 4.37 0.51 -10.52
CA ASP A 13 4.83 0.16 -9.17
C ASP A 13 4.61 -1.30 -8.81
N GLU A 14 3.96 -2.09 -9.65
CA GLU A 14 3.60 -3.45 -9.30
C GLU A 14 4.78 -4.30 -8.84
N ASP A 15 5.90 -4.24 -9.57
CA ASP A 15 7.08 -5.06 -9.24
C ASP A 15 7.70 -4.68 -7.90
N ALA A 16 7.59 -3.43 -7.49
CA ALA A 16 8.08 -2.98 -6.19
C ALA A 16 7.07 -3.23 -5.09
N TRP A 17 5.78 -3.09 -5.39
CA TRP A 17 4.69 -3.31 -4.44
C TRP A 17 4.59 -4.79 -4.02
N HIS A 18 4.70 -5.70 -4.98
CA HIS A 18 4.46 -7.12 -4.76
C HIS A 18 5.30 -7.71 -3.62
N PRO A 19 6.62 -7.53 -3.59
CA PRO A 19 7.41 -8.08 -2.47
C PRO A 19 7.08 -7.44 -1.12
N LEU A 20 6.69 -6.16 -1.11
CA LEU A 20 6.28 -5.52 0.14
C LEU A 20 4.95 -6.06 0.63
N TRP A 21 4.01 -6.29 -0.26
CA TRP A 21 2.74 -6.93 0.06
C TRP A 21 2.96 -8.32 0.62
N LYS A 22 3.80 -9.13 -0.03
CA LYS A 22 4.14 -10.47 0.45
C LYS A 22 4.81 -10.43 1.82
N GLY A 23 5.70 -9.47 2.05
CA GLY A 23 6.36 -9.29 3.34
C GLY A 23 5.37 -8.94 4.45
N TYR A 24 4.41 -8.08 4.15
CA TYR A 24 3.36 -7.71 5.08
C TYR A 24 2.52 -8.93 5.50
N ILE A 25 2.08 -9.71 4.52
CA ILE A 25 1.27 -10.89 4.76
C ILE A 25 2.04 -11.91 5.61
N LYS A 26 3.31 -12.13 5.28
CA LYS A 26 4.18 -13.03 6.02
C LYS A 26 4.39 -12.57 7.46
N PHE A 27 4.53 -11.25 7.66
CA PHE A 27 4.71 -10.68 9.00
C PHE A 27 3.52 -11.03 9.91
N TYR A 28 2.32 -11.06 9.37
CA TYR A 28 1.12 -11.42 10.14
C TYR A 28 0.86 -12.92 10.17
N GLY A 29 1.73 -13.73 9.58
CA GLY A 29 1.54 -15.19 9.57
C GLY A 29 0.35 -15.63 8.74
N ALA A 30 -0.08 -14.81 7.78
CA ALA A 30 -1.24 -15.10 6.95
C ALA A 30 -0.81 -15.67 5.60
N GLU A 31 -1.78 -16.21 4.87
CA GLU A 31 -1.58 -16.67 3.50
C GLU A 31 -2.69 -16.09 2.64
N ILE A 32 -2.29 -15.52 1.51
CA ILE A 32 -3.22 -14.98 0.52
C ILE A 32 -2.80 -15.50 -0.83
N SER A 33 -3.74 -16.02 -1.61
CA SER A 33 -3.45 -16.61 -2.92
C SER A 33 -2.93 -15.57 -3.89
N ASP A 34 -2.21 -16.02 -4.91
CA ASP A 34 -1.75 -15.15 -5.98
C ASP A 34 -2.91 -14.52 -6.73
N GLU A 35 -4.02 -15.22 -6.85
CA GLU A 35 -5.23 -14.72 -7.48
C GLU A 35 -5.78 -13.51 -6.72
N ILE A 36 -5.88 -13.62 -5.39
CA ILE A 36 -6.35 -12.51 -4.56
C ILE A 36 -5.36 -11.35 -4.59
N THR A 37 -4.06 -11.64 -4.54
CA THR A 37 -3.03 -10.59 -4.63
C THR A 37 -3.15 -9.82 -5.93
N LYS A 38 -3.36 -10.50 -7.05
CA LYS A 38 -3.51 -9.86 -8.35
C LYS A 38 -4.77 -9.00 -8.39
N ALA A 39 -5.88 -9.53 -7.86
CA ALA A 39 -7.13 -8.78 -7.79
C ALA A 39 -7.00 -7.55 -6.89
N THR A 40 -6.30 -7.67 -5.77
CA THR A 40 -6.07 -6.56 -4.85
C THR A 40 -5.31 -5.44 -5.55
N TRP A 41 -4.23 -5.77 -6.28
CA TRP A 41 -3.47 -4.76 -7.01
C TRP A 41 -4.33 -4.04 -8.04
N ALA A 42 -5.12 -4.77 -8.80
CA ALA A 42 -6.01 -4.19 -9.79
C ALA A 42 -7.01 -3.23 -9.15
N ARG A 43 -7.56 -3.60 -8.00
CA ARG A 43 -8.52 -2.77 -7.27
C ARG A 43 -7.87 -1.51 -6.69
N LEU A 44 -6.62 -1.60 -6.24
CA LEU A 44 -5.90 -0.44 -5.70
C LEU A 44 -5.65 0.63 -6.77
N LEU A 45 -5.60 0.24 -8.03
CA LEU A 45 -5.39 1.16 -9.16
C LEU A 45 -6.69 1.63 -9.79
N ASP A 46 -7.82 1.04 -9.43
CA ASP A 46 -9.12 1.34 -10.03
C ASP A 46 -9.77 2.53 -9.31
N PRO A 47 -9.95 3.67 -9.99
CA PRO A 47 -10.54 4.86 -9.35
C PRO A 47 -11.99 4.68 -8.93
N SER A 48 -12.68 3.64 -9.42
CA SER A 48 -14.06 3.35 -8.99
C SER A 48 -14.12 2.57 -7.68
N GLU A 49 -12.97 2.06 -7.19
CA GLU A 49 -12.90 1.34 -5.94
C GLU A 49 -12.54 2.30 -4.79
N PRO A 50 -13.03 2.03 -3.57
CA PRO A 50 -12.68 2.87 -2.42
C PRO A 50 -11.29 2.58 -1.85
N MET A 51 -10.57 1.63 -2.41
CA MET A 51 -9.24 1.22 -1.96
C MET A 51 -8.17 2.03 -2.66
N ASN A 52 -7.15 2.43 -1.90
CA ASN A 52 -6.07 3.27 -2.43
C ASN A 52 -4.73 2.81 -1.88
N CYS A 53 -3.68 3.05 -2.65
CA CYS A 53 -2.32 2.72 -2.25
C CYS A 53 -1.43 3.95 -2.36
N LEU A 54 -0.71 4.25 -1.29
CA LEU A 54 0.37 5.23 -1.29
C LEU A 54 1.69 4.50 -1.27
N ILE A 55 2.65 5.05 -2.00
CA ILE A 55 4.01 4.52 -2.11
C ILE A 55 4.96 5.51 -1.44
N ALA A 56 5.84 4.99 -0.59
CA ALA A 56 6.97 5.77 -0.08
C ALA A 56 8.20 5.40 -0.90
N GLU A 57 8.75 6.37 -1.58
CA GLU A 57 9.90 6.16 -2.46
C GLU A 57 11.11 6.96 -1.99
N ASP A 58 12.19 6.26 -1.66
CA ASP A 58 13.44 6.86 -1.25
C ASP A 58 14.30 7.12 -2.48
N ARG A 59 15.04 8.24 -2.47
CA ARG A 59 15.89 8.62 -3.58
C ARG A 59 16.92 7.56 -3.93
N GLU A 60 17.48 6.89 -2.92
CA GLU A 60 18.55 5.93 -3.13
C GLU A 60 18.08 4.48 -3.10
N LEU A 61 17.14 4.16 -2.22
CA LEU A 61 16.70 2.79 -1.99
C LEU A 61 15.53 2.36 -2.87
N GLY A 62 14.90 3.31 -3.57
CA GLY A 62 13.70 3.02 -4.35
C GLY A 62 12.46 2.95 -3.47
N VAL A 63 11.51 2.13 -3.82
CA VAL A 63 10.28 1.98 -3.04
C VAL A 63 10.59 1.29 -1.72
N ILE A 64 10.29 1.97 -0.61
CA ILE A 64 10.60 1.48 0.73
C ILE A 64 9.37 1.18 1.57
N GLY A 65 8.20 1.61 1.15
CA GLY A 65 7.01 1.38 1.95
C GLY A 65 5.74 1.48 1.14
N ILE A 66 4.69 0.85 1.67
CA ILE A 66 3.35 0.89 1.09
C ILE A 66 2.35 1.14 2.21
N GLU A 67 1.27 1.87 1.85
CA GLU A 67 0.14 2.10 2.74
C GLU A 67 -1.12 1.91 1.93
N HIS A 68 -2.03 1.07 2.44
CA HIS A 68 -3.34 0.91 1.84
C HIS A 68 -4.37 1.59 2.74
N TYR A 69 -5.19 2.45 2.16
CA TYR A 69 -6.28 3.06 2.90
C TYR A 69 -7.58 2.90 2.13
N ILE A 70 -8.67 2.88 2.88
CA ILE A 70 -10.01 2.66 2.34
C ILE A 70 -10.88 3.83 2.76
N LEU A 71 -11.56 4.43 1.80
CA LEU A 71 -12.54 5.48 2.07
C LEU A 71 -13.91 4.81 2.17
N HIS A 72 -14.62 5.05 3.26
CA HIS A 72 -15.95 4.49 3.40
C HIS A 72 -16.93 5.53 3.95
N ALA A 73 -18.20 5.35 3.60
CA ALA A 73 -19.25 6.22 4.09
C ALA A 73 -19.44 6.04 5.59
N SER A 74 -19.87 7.10 6.24
CA SER A 74 -20.21 7.07 7.67
C SER A 74 -21.56 7.72 7.88
N THR A 75 -22.37 7.13 8.75
CA THR A 75 -23.64 7.73 9.12
C THR A 75 -23.45 8.95 10.03
N TRP A 76 -22.24 9.19 10.51
CA TRP A 76 -21.93 10.27 11.43
C TRP A 76 -21.39 11.52 10.75
N THR A 77 -21.00 11.42 9.48
CA THR A 77 -20.39 12.54 8.75
C THR A 77 -20.92 12.60 7.32
N LYS A 78 -20.78 13.76 6.69
CA LYS A 78 -21.09 13.89 5.26
C LYS A 78 -19.98 13.40 4.39
N ALA A 79 -18.74 13.60 4.82
CA ALA A 79 -17.56 13.16 4.07
C ALA A 79 -17.21 11.72 4.41
N PRO A 80 -16.54 11.00 3.51
CA PRO A 80 -16.05 9.65 3.82
C PRO A 80 -15.05 9.67 4.95
N VAL A 81 -14.96 8.53 5.64
CA VAL A 81 -13.94 8.28 6.66
C VAL A 81 -12.79 7.53 6.00
N CYS A 82 -11.57 7.90 6.33
CA CYS A 82 -10.38 7.23 5.82
C CYS A 82 -9.92 6.18 6.84
N TYR A 83 -9.89 4.92 6.42
CA TYR A 83 -9.43 3.80 7.26
C TYR A 83 -8.08 3.33 6.78
N LEU A 84 -7.07 3.37 7.66
CA LEU A 84 -5.75 2.82 7.38
C LEU A 84 -5.84 1.29 7.52
N GLN A 85 -5.77 0.60 6.40
CA GLN A 85 -5.91 -0.86 6.35
C GLN A 85 -4.58 -1.57 6.55
N ASP A 86 -3.57 -1.18 5.79
CA ASP A 86 -2.27 -1.85 5.79
C ASP A 86 -1.15 -0.83 5.72
N LEU A 87 -0.09 -1.07 6.48
CA LEU A 87 1.10 -0.25 6.44
C LEU A 87 2.32 -1.15 6.59
N PHE A 88 3.24 -1.11 5.65
CA PHE A 88 4.44 -1.91 5.72
C PHE A 88 5.63 -1.15 5.15
N VAL A 89 6.74 -1.17 5.88
CA VAL A 89 8.01 -0.56 5.48
C VAL A 89 9.03 -1.66 5.30
N ALA A 90 9.79 -1.60 4.20
CA ALA A 90 10.83 -2.57 3.92
C ALA A 90 11.84 -2.62 5.07
N GLU A 91 12.32 -3.82 5.40
CA GLU A 91 13.27 -4.01 6.49
C GLU A 91 14.50 -3.11 6.33
N LYS A 92 15.00 -2.97 5.10
CA LYS A 92 16.17 -2.15 4.79
C LYS A 92 15.99 -0.67 5.13
N ALA A 93 14.74 -0.22 5.34
CA ALA A 93 14.42 1.18 5.53
C ALA A 93 13.82 1.50 6.91
N ARG A 94 13.62 0.51 7.77
CA ARG A 94 12.92 0.71 9.04
C ARG A 94 13.64 1.61 10.04
N ASN A 95 14.92 1.83 9.83
CA ASN A 95 15.73 2.67 10.72
C ASN A 95 16.08 4.04 10.11
N LEU A 96 15.42 4.42 9.05
CA LEU A 96 15.65 5.73 8.43
C LEU A 96 14.97 6.84 9.20
#